data_b6af330da8b3b8c3f9ede200d6cdea49
#
_entry.id   b6af330da8b3b8c3f9ede200d6cdea49
#
_cell.length_a   1.000
_cell.length_b   1.000
_cell.length_c   1.000
_cell.angle_alpha   90.00
_cell.angle_beta   90.00
_cell.angle_gamma   90.00
#
_symmetry.space_group_name_H-M   'P 1'
#
loop_
_entity.id
_entity.type
_entity.pdbx_description
1 polymer ?
#
loop_
_entity_poly.entity_id
_entity_poly.type
_entity_poly.pdbx_seq_one_letter_code
_entity_poly.pdbx_strand_id
1 'polypeptide(L)'
;LNMKPAIGVAIGFIPFATLFIFICINRPVILLAITFMLNYLIMGINRYHSIPIAITNIFDLLYGIMLALILLKQLQSNHHFRKILNVYTCITLVWLLYCIINIGNGITGEFYMEAWLRILRPWALYPILTCIILSIHCNRYTFIHYFLILWGIMTLLAAAKGYWQKNKGFDSTELSWLWAYGARTHFIHSGIRYFSFFTDAGLFGASMGLSCTVFTLTFFYTKNLFLRLFYLIVGMAGFYGLLISGTRSAIAVPIAGLGLFLFLSKSWKIGIISFILLAGGIGMLKYTKIGENNKLIRRMRTVFDTEDQSMMARFENQKALNAYMDEMPFGIGMGAIDGVVPPHNKYYFVSICPSDSSLVDVWKQMGIVGLCVFLGMHAILFLSGSYILLFKIRNPEIRGPLTGMLCGCAGILVASYANMVYFQFPNGILIYSCFTFVFLGPYLDKQYSEIHGLPTA
;
A
#
# COMPACT_ATOMS: atom_id res chain seq x y z
N LEU A 1 -7.85 45.74 22.56
CA LEU A 1 -7.89 44.30 22.25
C LEU A 1 -6.91 43.98 21.10
N ASN A 2 -5.61 43.94 21.42
CA ASN A 2 -4.58 43.44 20.48
C ASN A 2 -4.64 41.92 20.45
N MET A 3 -5.72 41.36 19.90
CA MET A 3 -5.73 39.94 19.57
C MET A 3 -4.74 39.73 18.43
N LYS A 4 -3.73 38.88 18.67
CA LYS A 4 -2.80 38.47 17.60
C LYS A 4 -3.63 38.01 16.40
N PRO A 5 -3.29 38.39 15.17
CA PRO A 5 -4.09 38.05 13.97
C PRO A 5 -4.40 36.55 13.84
N ALA A 6 -3.53 35.68 14.37
CA ALA A 6 -3.74 34.25 14.45
C ALA A 6 -4.98 33.82 15.27
N ILE A 7 -5.32 34.55 16.34
CA ILE A 7 -6.51 34.27 17.18
C ILE A 7 -7.78 34.65 16.43
N GLY A 8 -7.78 35.78 15.71
CA GLY A 8 -8.90 36.20 14.89
C GLY A 8 -9.21 35.24 13.76
N VAL A 9 -8.18 34.74 13.09
CA VAL A 9 -8.29 33.70 12.06
C VAL A 9 -8.83 32.39 12.68
N ALA A 10 -8.31 31.96 13.84
CA ALA A 10 -8.77 30.75 14.52
C ALA A 10 -10.26 30.84 14.89
N ILE A 11 -10.72 31.98 15.42
CA ILE A 11 -12.14 32.21 15.75
C ILE A 11 -13.02 32.22 14.50
N GLY A 12 -12.54 32.82 13.39
CA GLY A 12 -13.26 32.80 12.10
C GLY A 12 -13.40 31.40 11.49
N PHE A 13 -12.50 30.47 11.83
CA PHE A 13 -12.56 29.08 11.38
C PHE A 13 -13.53 28.20 12.18
N ILE A 14 -13.95 28.59 13.40
CA ILE A 14 -14.82 27.80 14.26
C ILE A 14 -16.13 27.39 13.56
N PRO A 15 -16.89 28.27 12.89
CA PRO A 15 -18.13 27.88 12.21
C PRO A 15 -17.90 26.86 11.09
N PHE A 16 -16.79 26.99 10.35
CA PHE A 16 -16.42 26.03 9.29
C PHE A 16 -16.01 24.69 9.88
N ALA A 17 -15.26 24.70 10.97
CA ALA A 17 -14.87 23.48 11.67
C ALA A 17 -16.08 22.75 12.26
N THR A 18 -17.02 23.47 12.89
CA THR A 18 -18.26 22.89 13.43
C THR A 18 -19.15 22.34 12.34
N LEU A 19 -19.31 23.03 11.22
CA LEU A 19 -20.05 22.54 10.06
C LEU A 19 -19.38 21.29 9.47
N PHE A 20 -18.06 21.30 9.34
CA PHE A 20 -17.29 20.16 8.87
C PHE A 20 -17.46 18.94 9.78
N ILE A 21 -17.32 19.11 11.10
CA ILE A 21 -17.55 18.06 12.09
C ILE A 21 -18.98 17.52 11.99
N PHE A 22 -19.98 18.40 11.89
CA PHE A 22 -21.38 18.01 11.70
C PHE A 22 -21.58 17.16 10.43
N ILE A 23 -20.97 17.56 9.31
CA ILE A 23 -21.02 16.80 8.05
C ILE A 23 -20.35 15.44 8.23
N CYS A 24 -19.19 15.37 8.87
CA CYS A 24 -18.46 14.10 9.13
C CYS A 24 -19.26 13.14 10.02
N ILE A 25 -19.95 13.64 11.03
CA ILE A 25 -20.83 12.83 11.90
C ILE A 25 -21.98 12.23 11.10
N ASN A 26 -22.63 13.02 10.25
CA ASN A 26 -23.75 12.56 9.45
C ASN A 26 -23.35 11.71 8.22
N ARG A 27 -22.16 11.95 7.68
CA ARG A 27 -21.62 11.29 6.48
C ARG A 27 -20.19 10.80 6.70
N PRO A 28 -19.97 9.76 7.53
CA PRO A 28 -18.63 9.28 7.88
C PRO A 28 -17.80 8.82 6.68
N VAL A 29 -18.43 8.51 5.55
CA VAL A 29 -17.74 8.20 4.28
C VAL A 29 -16.91 9.38 3.78
N ILE A 30 -17.30 10.63 4.08
CA ILE A 30 -16.51 11.83 3.73
C ILE A 30 -15.21 11.84 4.52
N LEU A 31 -15.26 11.56 5.82
CA LEU A 31 -14.08 11.46 6.65
C LEU A 31 -13.13 10.35 6.16
N LEU A 32 -13.70 9.22 5.74
CA LEU A 32 -12.93 8.12 5.16
C LEU A 32 -12.26 8.53 3.84
N ALA A 33 -12.97 9.25 2.98
CA ALA A 33 -12.40 9.77 1.74
C ALA A 33 -11.25 10.75 2.01
N ILE A 34 -11.39 11.64 2.99
CA ILE A 34 -10.35 12.57 3.42
C ILE A 34 -9.14 11.81 3.98
N THR A 35 -9.37 10.80 4.82
CA THR A 35 -8.28 9.95 5.35
C THR A 35 -7.52 9.27 4.21
N PHE A 36 -8.22 8.81 3.19
CA PHE A 36 -7.61 8.20 2.02
C PHE A 36 -6.82 9.20 1.17
N MET A 37 -7.34 10.40 0.94
CA MET A 37 -6.61 11.48 0.26
C MET A 37 -5.36 11.88 1.03
N LEU A 38 -5.50 12.04 2.34
CA LEU A 38 -4.38 12.38 3.23
C LEU A 38 -3.31 11.30 3.21
N ASN A 39 -3.70 10.01 3.17
CA ASN A 39 -2.77 8.89 3.02
C ASN A 39 -1.85 9.03 1.80
N TYR A 40 -2.36 9.58 0.70
CA TYR A 40 -1.55 9.85 -0.49
C TYR A 40 -0.66 11.10 -0.35
N LEU A 41 -1.21 12.16 0.22
CA LEU A 41 -0.60 13.50 0.16
C LEU A 41 0.31 13.83 1.35
N ILE A 42 0.15 13.13 2.47
CA ILE A 42 0.78 13.51 3.75
C ILE A 42 2.30 13.59 3.67
N MET A 43 2.95 12.71 2.92
CA MET A 43 4.41 12.73 2.77
C MET A 43 4.88 13.93 1.93
N GLY A 44 4.10 14.27 0.91
CA GLY A 44 4.31 15.51 0.14
C GLY A 44 4.11 16.75 1.01
N ILE A 45 3.01 16.83 1.74
CA ILE A 45 2.71 17.93 2.65
C ILE A 45 3.83 18.09 3.69
N ASN A 46 4.29 17.00 4.30
CA ASN A 46 5.36 17.02 5.29
C ASN A 46 6.71 17.48 4.70
N ARG A 47 6.93 17.30 3.40
CA ARG A 47 8.14 17.78 2.72
C ARG A 47 8.14 19.31 2.56
N TYR A 48 6.97 19.91 2.30
CA TYR A 48 6.81 21.36 2.12
C TYR A 48 6.61 22.09 3.46
N HIS A 49 5.92 21.45 4.39
CA HIS A 49 5.60 21.99 5.70
C HIS A 49 5.90 20.92 6.74
N SER A 50 7.03 21.06 7.44
CA SER A 50 7.40 20.11 8.49
C SER A 50 6.26 20.02 9.52
N ILE A 51 5.62 18.86 9.57
CA ILE A 51 4.53 18.61 10.52
C ILE A 51 5.17 18.29 11.88
N PRO A 52 4.90 19.08 12.93
CA PRO A 52 5.55 18.90 14.24
C PRO A 52 5.05 17.66 15.02
N ILE A 53 4.12 16.90 14.45
CA ILE A 53 3.51 15.72 15.04
C ILE A 53 3.82 14.51 14.17
N ALA A 54 4.08 13.36 14.78
CA ALA A 54 4.27 12.12 14.04
C ALA A 54 3.05 11.84 13.13
N ILE A 55 3.32 11.58 11.86
CA ILE A 55 2.27 11.35 10.83
C ILE A 55 1.30 10.24 11.25
N THR A 56 1.80 9.19 11.90
CA THR A 56 0.96 8.10 12.43
C THR A 56 -0.08 8.59 13.43
N ASN A 57 0.24 9.60 14.27
CA ASN A 57 -0.71 10.14 15.24
C ASN A 57 -1.92 10.82 14.57
N ILE A 58 -1.74 11.38 13.37
CA ILE A 58 -2.83 11.96 12.60
C ILE A 58 -3.79 10.86 12.15
N PHE A 59 -3.24 9.73 11.67
CA PHE A 59 -4.07 8.57 11.28
C PHE A 59 -4.73 7.91 12.49
N ASP A 60 -4.05 7.82 13.63
CA ASP A 60 -4.64 7.31 14.87
C ASP A 60 -5.87 8.15 15.28
N LEU A 61 -5.76 9.47 15.21
CA LEU A 61 -6.87 10.37 15.48
C LEU A 61 -8.04 10.15 14.51
N LEU A 62 -7.77 10.09 13.21
CA LEU A 62 -8.79 9.88 12.19
C LEU A 62 -9.48 8.52 12.34
N TYR A 63 -8.73 7.45 12.55
CA TYR A 63 -9.27 6.11 12.83
C TYR A 63 -10.06 6.10 14.14
N GLY A 64 -9.56 6.74 15.20
CA GLY A 64 -10.23 6.88 16.49
C GLY A 64 -11.59 7.58 16.37
N ILE A 65 -11.66 8.69 15.63
CA ILE A 65 -12.92 9.40 15.37
C ILE A 65 -13.89 8.49 14.60
N MET A 66 -13.42 7.79 13.55
CA MET A 66 -14.28 6.88 12.77
C MET A 66 -14.83 5.73 13.63
N LEU A 67 -14.01 5.16 14.52
CA LEU A 67 -14.47 4.14 15.47
C LEU A 67 -15.47 4.70 16.48
N ALA A 68 -15.24 5.89 17.02
CA ALA A 68 -16.18 6.53 17.92
C ALA A 68 -17.54 6.77 17.23
N LEU A 69 -17.55 7.20 15.97
CA LEU A 69 -18.78 7.36 15.19
C LEU A 69 -19.52 6.03 14.96
N ILE A 70 -18.77 4.93 14.77
CA ILE A 70 -19.36 3.58 14.68
C ILE A 70 -20.03 3.21 16.00
N LEU A 71 -19.34 3.39 17.13
CA LEU A 71 -19.88 3.06 18.46
C LEU A 71 -21.13 3.88 18.77
N LEU A 72 -21.12 5.20 18.50
CA LEU A 72 -22.26 6.07 18.72
C LEU A 72 -23.47 5.65 17.88
N LYS A 73 -23.26 5.28 16.61
CA LYS A 73 -24.34 4.78 15.75
C LYS A 73 -24.83 3.39 16.16
N GLN A 74 -23.96 2.55 16.68
CA GLN A 74 -24.30 1.22 17.17
C GLN A 74 -25.24 1.27 18.38
N LEU A 75 -25.07 2.25 19.27
CA LEU A 75 -25.97 2.49 20.39
C LEU A 75 -27.40 2.87 19.95
N GLN A 76 -27.56 3.35 18.70
CA GLN A 76 -28.82 3.79 18.14
C GLN A 76 -29.51 2.75 17.24
N SER A 77 -28.77 1.75 16.74
CA SER A 77 -29.29 0.74 15.82
C SER A 77 -28.50 -0.57 15.87
N ASN A 78 -29.22 -1.69 15.90
CA ASN A 78 -28.58 -3.03 15.84
C ASN A 78 -27.95 -3.27 14.47
N HIS A 79 -26.70 -2.89 14.28
CA HIS A 79 -25.96 -3.21 13.08
C HIS A 79 -25.36 -4.62 13.15
N HIS A 80 -25.45 -5.35 12.06
CA HIS A 80 -24.94 -6.71 11.97
C HIS A 80 -23.40 -6.73 11.87
N PHE A 81 -22.71 -6.96 12.97
CA PHE A 81 -21.26 -7.18 13.01
C PHE A 81 -20.80 -8.43 12.24
N ARG A 82 -21.74 -9.30 11.85
CA ARG A 82 -21.44 -10.55 11.12
C ARG A 82 -20.57 -10.35 9.87
N LYS A 83 -20.63 -9.17 9.24
CA LYS A 83 -19.83 -8.84 8.05
C LYS A 83 -18.36 -8.61 8.35
N ILE A 84 -18.04 -8.21 9.58
CA ILE A 84 -16.67 -7.95 10.03
C ILE A 84 -15.95 -9.29 10.27
N LEU A 85 -16.69 -10.31 10.73
CA LEU A 85 -16.13 -11.63 11.01
C LEU A 85 -15.91 -12.40 9.71
N ASN A 86 -14.78 -12.20 9.09
CA ASN A 86 -14.33 -12.89 7.89
C ASN A 86 -12.87 -13.38 8.07
N VAL A 87 -12.37 -14.15 7.12
CA VAL A 87 -11.02 -14.72 7.16
C VAL A 87 -9.94 -13.62 7.31
N TYR A 88 -10.12 -12.49 6.62
CA TYR A 88 -9.17 -11.38 6.72
C TYR A 88 -9.08 -10.82 8.13
N THR A 89 -10.22 -10.58 8.78
CA THR A 89 -10.26 -10.08 10.17
C THR A 89 -9.63 -11.08 11.14
N CYS A 90 -9.93 -12.37 10.99
CA CYS A 90 -9.35 -13.40 11.86
C CYS A 90 -7.82 -13.44 11.73
N ILE A 91 -7.32 -13.42 10.50
CA ILE A 91 -5.87 -13.46 10.23
C ILE A 91 -5.17 -12.20 10.76
N THR A 92 -5.74 -11.02 10.55
CA THR A 92 -5.15 -9.77 11.04
C THR A 92 -5.18 -9.70 12.57
N LEU A 93 -6.18 -10.29 13.23
CA LEU A 93 -6.19 -10.44 14.68
C LEU A 93 -5.10 -11.38 15.19
N VAL A 94 -4.88 -12.52 14.53
CA VAL A 94 -3.78 -13.44 14.85
C VAL A 94 -2.43 -12.72 14.71
N TRP A 95 -2.27 -11.93 13.64
CA TRP A 95 -1.06 -11.14 13.44
C TRP A 95 -0.87 -10.07 14.53
N LEU A 96 -1.94 -9.37 14.91
CA LEU A 96 -1.89 -8.40 16.00
C LEU A 96 -1.48 -9.06 17.32
N LEU A 97 -2.06 -10.22 17.63
CA LEU A 97 -1.71 -10.98 18.83
C LEU A 97 -0.24 -11.40 18.82
N TYR A 98 0.27 -11.86 17.66
CA TYR A 98 1.69 -12.19 17.51
C TYR A 98 2.58 -10.96 17.72
N CYS A 99 2.22 -9.80 17.17
CA CYS A 99 2.95 -8.53 17.39
C CYS A 99 2.93 -8.10 18.86
N ILE A 100 1.82 -8.33 19.60
CA ILE A 100 1.71 -8.05 21.04
C ILE A 100 2.59 -9.01 21.84
N ILE A 101 2.54 -10.30 21.52
CA ILE A 101 3.37 -11.32 22.22
C ILE A 101 4.86 -11.03 22.02
N ASN A 102 5.25 -10.45 20.86
CA ASN A 102 6.64 -10.06 20.61
C ASN A 102 7.17 -8.97 21.56
N ILE A 103 6.31 -8.29 22.35
CA ILE A 103 6.75 -7.42 23.47
C ILE A 103 7.64 -8.19 24.45
N GLY A 104 7.33 -9.47 24.67
CA GLY A 104 8.11 -10.36 25.54
C GLY A 104 9.49 -10.76 24.99
N ASN A 105 9.83 -10.32 23.77
CA ASN A 105 11.15 -10.58 23.20
C ASN A 105 12.21 -9.67 23.82
N GLY A 106 12.79 -10.12 24.94
CA GLY A 106 13.79 -9.38 25.70
C GLY A 106 15.23 -9.59 25.24
N ILE A 107 15.47 -10.03 24.00
CA ILE A 107 16.84 -10.41 23.54
C ILE A 107 17.81 -9.23 23.56
N THR A 108 17.33 -8.00 23.35
CA THR A 108 18.14 -6.77 23.42
C THR A 108 18.39 -6.28 24.85
N GLY A 109 17.78 -6.91 25.85
CA GLY A 109 17.83 -6.50 27.25
C GLY A 109 16.94 -5.32 27.61
N GLU A 110 16.39 -4.61 26.64
CA GLU A 110 15.52 -3.44 26.83
C GLU A 110 14.30 -3.51 25.91
N PHE A 111 13.21 -2.89 26.34
CA PHE A 111 11.99 -2.75 25.54
C PHE A 111 11.78 -1.28 25.15
N TYR A 112 11.65 -1.04 23.85
CA TYR A 112 11.53 0.31 23.26
C TYR A 112 10.08 0.59 22.89
N MET A 113 9.25 0.97 23.88
CA MET A 113 7.79 1.16 23.73
C MET A 113 7.42 2.09 22.57
N GLU A 114 8.10 3.22 22.44
CA GLU A 114 7.78 4.23 21.43
C GLU A 114 8.08 3.73 20.01
N ALA A 115 9.20 3.06 19.84
CA ALA A 115 9.59 2.43 18.58
C ALA A 115 8.66 1.26 18.24
N TRP A 116 8.31 0.42 19.23
CA TRP A 116 7.35 -0.66 19.06
C TRP A 116 5.98 -0.15 18.60
N LEU A 117 5.42 0.88 19.25
CA LEU A 117 4.15 1.49 18.85
C LEU A 117 4.22 2.08 17.44
N ARG A 118 5.34 2.67 17.05
CA ARG A 118 5.54 3.21 15.69
C ARG A 118 5.40 2.13 14.62
N ILE A 119 5.91 0.94 14.87
CA ILE A 119 5.86 -0.19 13.94
C ILE A 119 4.54 -0.95 14.02
N LEU A 120 3.98 -1.15 15.22
CA LEU A 120 2.72 -1.87 15.44
C LEU A 120 1.55 -1.27 14.64
N ARG A 121 1.47 0.05 14.60
CA ARG A 121 0.38 0.78 13.93
C ARG A 121 0.22 0.35 12.47
N PRO A 122 1.20 0.60 11.57
CA PRO A 122 1.07 0.22 10.18
C PRO A 122 1.10 -1.30 9.95
N TRP A 123 1.78 -2.07 10.81
CA TRP A 123 1.93 -3.51 10.59
C TRP A 123 0.70 -4.33 10.98
N ALA A 124 0.03 -3.97 12.07
CA ALA A 124 -1.02 -4.79 12.65
C ALA A 124 -2.30 -4.03 13.01
N LEU A 125 -2.21 -2.80 13.51
CA LEU A 125 -3.38 -2.06 13.97
C LEU A 125 -4.19 -1.50 12.79
N TYR A 126 -3.56 -0.84 11.83
CA TYR A 126 -4.27 -0.25 10.67
C TYR A 126 -4.96 -1.28 9.76
N PRO A 127 -4.43 -2.50 9.51
CA PRO A 127 -5.18 -3.54 8.79
C PRO A 127 -6.54 -3.83 9.40
N ILE A 128 -6.59 -4.01 10.75
CA ILE A 128 -7.83 -4.33 11.48
C ILE A 128 -8.77 -3.12 11.47
N LEU A 129 -8.26 -1.93 11.79
CA LEU A 129 -9.06 -0.71 11.81
C LEU A 129 -9.67 -0.43 10.44
N THR A 130 -8.88 -0.55 9.37
CA THR A 130 -9.37 -0.39 8.01
C THR A 130 -10.45 -1.41 7.68
N CYS A 131 -10.27 -2.68 8.07
CA CYS A 131 -11.27 -3.73 7.86
C CYS A 131 -12.58 -3.40 8.55
N ILE A 132 -12.56 -3.03 9.83
CA ILE A 132 -13.76 -2.70 10.60
C ILE A 132 -14.48 -1.49 10.00
N ILE A 133 -13.75 -0.41 9.76
CA ILE A 133 -14.32 0.86 9.31
C ILE A 133 -14.92 0.72 7.89
N LEU A 134 -14.20 0.11 6.96
CA LEU A 134 -14.71 -0.11 5.60
C LEU A 134 -15.89 -1.07 5.58
N SER A 135 -15.86 -2.16 6.36
CA SER A 135 -16.94 -3.14 6.42
C SER A 135 -18.26 -2.54 6.90
N ILE A 136 -18.21 -1.52 7.76
CA ILE A 136 -19.39 -0.86 8.31
C ILE A 136 -19.85 0.28 7.41
N HIS A 137 -18.94 1.14 6.98
CA HIS A 137 -19.30 2.35 6.23
C HIS A 137 -19.42 2.14 4.72
N CYS A 138 -18.65 1.22 4.14
CA CYS A 138 -18.64 0.92 2.71
C CYS A 138 -19.40 -0.37 2.39
N ASN A 139 -20.56 -0.54 2.97
CA ASN A 139 -21.38 -1.75 2.88
C ASN A 139 -22.27 -1.83 1.63
N ARG A 140 -22.11 -0.92 0.66
CA ARG A 140 -22.83 -0.94 -0.63
C ARG A 140 -21.86 -1.22 -1.76
N TYR A 141 -22.29 -2.02 -2.75
CA TYR A 141 -21.45 -2.35 -3.91
C TYR A 141 -20.93 -1.10 -4.66
N THR A 142 -21.68 -0.01 -4.66
CA THR A 142 -21.30 1.26 -5.29
C THR A 142 -20.04 1.88 -4.69
N PHE A 143 -19.71 1.55 -3.43
CA PHE A 143 -18.52 2.07 -2.78
C PHE A 143 -17.22 1.52 -3.40
N ILE A 144 -17.25 0.36 -4.06
CA ILE A 144 -16.10 -0.13 -4.83
C ILE A 144 -15.74 0.90 -5.92
N HIS A 145 -16.73 1.40 -6.66
CA HIS A 145 -16.47 2.37 -7.72
C HIS A 145 -16.07 3.74 -7.16
N TYR A 146 -16.69 4.21 -6.07
CA TYR A 146 -16.28 5.46 -5.42
C TYR A 146 -14.84 5.40 -4.90
N PHE A 147 -14.45 4.27 -4.30
CA PHE A 147 -13.08 4.04 -3.87
C PHE A 147 -12.11 4.04 -5.06
N LEU A 148 -12.44 3.35 -6.15
CA LEU A 148 -11.63 3.32 -7.35
C LEU A 148 -11.54 4.70 -8.03
N ILE A 149 -12.63 5.46 -8.09
CA ILE A 149 -12.60 6.82 -8.66
C ILE A 149 -11.67 7.72 -7.82
N LEU A 150 -11.80 7.70 -6.50
CA LEU A 150 -10.94 8.48 -5.62
C LEU A 150 -9.46 8.07 -5.77
N TRP A 151 -9.19 6.77 -5.76
CA TRP A 151 -7.85 6.24 -5.99
C TRP A 151 -7.31 6.63 -7.37
N GLY A 152 -8.13 6.52 -8.41
CA GLY A 152 -7.76 6.93 -9.77
C GLY A 152 -7.40 8.40 -9.85
N ILE A 153 -8.18 9.30 -9.23
CA ILE A 153 -7.87 10.73 -9.15
C ILE A 153 -6.50 10.95 -8.48
N MET A 154 -6.23 10.29 -7.35
CA MET A 154 -4.95 10.40 -6.65
C MET A 154 -3.78 9.87 -7.51
N THR A 155 -4.01 8.79 -8.26
CA THR A 155 -3.02 8.24 -9.22
C THR A 155 -2.71 9.24 -10.34
N LEU A 156 -3.75 9.89 -10.91
CA LEU A 156 -3.57 10.90 -11.95
C LEU A 156 -2.80 12.12 -11.43
N LEU A 157 -3.12 12.60 -10.22
CA LEU A 157 -2.38 13.69 -9.57
C LEU A 157 -0.91 13.30 -9.33
N ALA A 158 -0.67 12.06 -8.88
CA ALA A 158 0.68 11.54 -8.69
C ALA A 158 1.48 11.47 -10.00
N ALA A 159 0.85 10.99 -11.07
CA ALA A 159 1.45 10.95 -12.40
C ALA A 159 1.74 12.36 -12.93
N ALA A 160 0.81 13.30 -12.76
CA ALA A 160 0.95 14.69 -13.18
C ALA A 160 2.12 15.39 -12.44
N LYS A 161 2.23 15.21 -11.12
CA LYS A 161 3.37 15.77 -10.35
C LYS A 161 4.70 15.11 -10.78
N GLY A 162 4.73 13.79 -11.01
CA GLY A 162 5.91 13.11 -11.54
C GLY A 162 6.29 13.58 -12.94
N TYR A 163 5.31 13.83 -13.80
CA TYR A 163 5.53 14.44 -15.11
C TYR A 163 6.11 15.86 -14.99
N TRP A 164 5.60 16.65 -14.05
CA TRP A 164 6.12 17.98 -13.75
C TRP A 164 7.59 17.92 -13.34
N GLN A 165 7.93 17.08 -12.35
CA GLN A 165 9.31 16.89 -11.89
C GLN A 165 10.25 16.48 -13.02
N LYS A 166 9.80 15.63 -13.95
CA LYS A 166 10.60 15.17 -15.09
C LYS A 166 10.88 16.28 -16.10
N ASN A 167 9.89 17.11 -16.42
CA ASN A 167 9.98 18.06 -17.53
C ASN A 167 10.37 19.48 -17.10
N LYS A 168 10.00 19.90 -15.87
CA LYS A 168 10.29 21.22 -15.30
C LYS A 168 11.39 21.19 -14.24
N GLY A 169 11.75 19.99 -13.78
CA GLY A 169 12.68 19.81 -12.67
C GLY A 169 12.00 19.83 -11.31
N PHE A 170 12.82 19.64 -10.27
CA PHE A 170 12.39 19.73 -8.88
C PHE A 170 12.31 21.20 -8.46
N ASP A 171 11.34 21.54 -7.62
CA ASP A 171 11.28 22.86 -7.00
C ASP A 171 12.33 23.04 -5.89
N SER A 172 12.45 24.25 -5.34
CA SER A 172 13.47 24.58 -4.34
C SER A 172 13.37 23.72 -3.08
N THR A 173 12.15 23.44 -2.63
CA THR A 173 11.90 22.59 -1.44
C THR A 173 12.25 21.14 -1.69
N GLU A 174 11.87 20.62 -2.85
CA GLU A 174 12.22 19.25 -3.27
C GLU A 174 13.74 19.09 -3.44
N LEU A 175 14.42 20.07 -4.02
CA LEU A 175 15.89 20.08 -4.15
C LEU A 175 16.56 20.13 -2.78
N SER A 176 16.11 20.98 -1.87
CA SER A 176 16.66 21.06 -0.52
C SER A 176 16.50 19.72 0.22
N TRP A 177 15.33 19.10 0.12
CA TRP A 177 15.10 17.77 0.68
C TRP A 177 15.97 16.69 0.03
N LEU A 178 16.11 16.71 -1.30
CA LEU A 178 16.97 15.77 -2.03
C LEU A 178 18.43 15.88 -1.56
N TRP A 179 18.98 17.07 -1.46
CA TRP A 179 20.37 17.26 -1.01
C TRP A 179 20.57 16.86 0.44
N ALA A 180 19.57 17.07 1.30
CA ALA A 180 19.66 16.71 2.71
C ALA A 180 19.55 15.20 2.96
N TYR A 181 18.66 14.50 2.22
CA TYR A 181 18.27 13.12 2.56
C TYR A 181 18.25 12.15 1.37
N GLY A 182 17.98 12.61 0.16
CA GLY A 182 17.62 11.76 -0.97
C GLY A 182 18.64 11.66 -2.09
N ALA A 183 19.68 12.49 -2.13
CA ALA A 183 20.59 12.61 -3.30
C ALA A 183 21.18 11.26 -3.72
N ARG A 184 21.67 10.47 -2.78
CA ARG A 184 22.31 9.17 -3.02
C ARG A 184 21.39 8.14 -3.69
N THR A 185 20.08 8.21 -3.44
CA THR A 185 19.10 7.22 -3.93
C THR A 185 18.34 7.71 -5.15
N HIS A 186 18.29 9.03 -5.41
CA HIS A 186 17.53 9.62 -6.50
C HIS A 186 18.41 10.12 -7.67
N PHE A 187 19.62 10.62 -7.39
CA PHE A 187 20.62 10.91 -8.41
C PHE A 187 21.58 9.74 -8.56
N ILE A 188 21.27 8.86 -9.49
CA ILE A 188 22.04 7.64 -9.71
C ILE A 188 22.69 7.66 -11.09
N HIS A 189 23.68 6.82 -11.30
CA HIS A 189 24.46 6.78 -12.56
C HIS A 189 23.58 6.60 -13.81
N SER A 190 22.48 5.86 -13.70
CA SER A 190 21.55 5.61 -14.80
C SER A 190 20.52 6.73 -15.04
N GLY A 191 20.50 7.79 -14.23
CA GLY A 191 19.60 8.93 -14.36
C GLY A 191 18.89 9.35 -13.07
N ILE A 192 17.93 10.26 -13.21
CA ILE A 192 17.15 10.79 -12.10
C ILE A 192 15.94 9.91 -11.86
N ARG A 193 15.63 9.62 -10.60
CA ARG A 193 14.46 8.90 -10.14
C ARG A 193 13.44 9.87 -9.57
N TYR A 194 12.26 9.93 -10.19
CA TYR A 194 11.19 10.83 -9.75
C TYR A 194 10.33 10.15 -8.70
N PHE A 195 9.85 10.93 -7.74
CA PHE A 195 9.13 10.43 -6.55
C PHE A 195 7.77 11.10 -6.33
N SER A 196 7.40 12.09 -7.16
CA SER A 196 6.13 12.81 -7.03
C SER A 196 5.98 13.42 -5.61
N PHE A 197 4.88 13.13 -4.91
CA PHE A 197 4.67 13.51 -3.51
C PHE A 197 4.87 12.34 -2.53
N PHE A 198 5.46 11.22 -2.99
CA PHE A 198 5.76 10.07 -2.12
C PHE A 198 7.07 10.26 -1.35
N THR A 199 7.31 9.40 -0.37
CA THR A 199 8.54 9.42 0.43
C THR A 199 9.78 9.25 -0.44
N ASP A 200 9.74 8.33 -1.38
CA ASP A 200 10.83 8.01 -2.28
C ASP A 200 10.34 7.45 -3.63
N ALA A 201 11.27 7.32 -4.58
CA ALA A 201 10.97 6.81 -5.92
C ALA A 201 10.57 5.33 -5.94
N GLY A 202 11.02 4.53 -4.95
CA GLY A 202 10.66 3.12 -4.83
C GLY A 202 9.18 2.96 -4.51
N LEU A 203 8.74 3.68 -3.51
CA LEU A 203 7.34 3.71 -3.07
C LEU A 203 6.42 4.30 -4.14
N PHE A 204 6.83 5.39 -4.79
CA PHE A 204 6.10 5.96 -5.94
C PHE A 204 5.93 4.92 -7.04
N GLY A 205 7.02 4.27 -7.48
CA GLY A 205 6.98 3.26 -8.52
C GLY A 205 6.08 2.07 -8.19
N ALA A 206 6.16 1.55 -6.96
CA ALA A 206 5.34 0.44 -6.51
C ALA A 206 3.84 0.81 -6.43
N SER A 207 3.52 2.00 -5.90
CA SER A 207 2.14 2.51 -5.86
C SER A 207 1.55 2.70 -7.25
N MET A 208 2.34 3.23 -8.19
CA MET A 208 1.93 3.39 -9.57
C MET A 208 1.79 2.06 -10.30
N GLY A 209 2.66 1.07 -9.99
CA GLY A 209 2.54 -0.31 -10.46
C GLY A 209 1.27 -0.99 -9.95
N LEU A 210 0.93 -0.79 -8.68
CA LEU A 210 -0.30 -1.26 -8.06
C LEU A 210 -1.51 -0.68 -8.80
N SER A 211 -1.55 0.65 -8.99
CA SER A 211 -2.60 1.32 -9.74
C SER A 211 -2.69 0.80 -11.18
N CYS A 212 -1.55 0.67 -11.88
CA CYS A 212 -1.52 0.10 -13.23
C CYS A 212 -2.21 -1.27 -13.28
N THR A 213 -1.86 -2.17 -12.37
CA THR A 213 -2.43 -3.53 -12.30
C THR A 213 -3.93 -3.51 -12.04
N VAL A 214 -4.36 -2.80 -10.99
CA VAL A 214 -5.76 -2.76 -10.57
C VAL A 214 -6.66 -2.15 -11.65
N PHE A 215 -6.28 -1.00 -12.18
CA PHE A 215 -7.12 -0.28 -13.14
C PHE A 215 -7.14 -0.93 -14.53
N THR A 216 -6.01 -1.50 -14.97
CA THR A 216 -5.99 -2.25 -16.24
C THR A 216 -6.88 -3.50 -16.16
N LEU A 217 -6.84 -4.25 -15.06
CA LEU A 217 -7.70 -5.41 -14.90
C LEU A 217 -9.17 -5.01 -14.75
N THR A 218 -9.47 -3.95 -14.00
CA THR A 218 -10.83 -3.43 -13.84
C THR A 218 -11.43 -2.97 -15.16
N PHE A 219 -10.64 -2.34 -16.04
CA PHE A 219 -11.04 -1.90 -17.37
C PHE A 219 -11.70 -3.02 -18.19
N PHE A 220 -11.17 -4.24 -18.17
CA PHE A 220 -11.69 -5.35 -18.97
C PHE A 220 -13.09 -5.83 -18.53
N TYR A 221 -13.47 -5.58 -17.28
CA TYR A 221 -14.75 -6.04 -16.71
C TYR A 221 -15.81 -4.96 -16.61
N THR A 222 -15.44 -3.68 -16.79
CA THR A 222 -16.35 -2.55 -16.63
C THR A 222 -17.19 -2.34 -17.89
N LYS A 223 -18.52 -2.34 -17.77
CA LYS A 223 -19.45 -2.12 -18.88
C LYS A 223 -19.68 -0.65 -19.20
N ASN A 224 -19.77 0.19 -18.17
CA ASN A 224 -19.97 1.63 -18.36
C ASN A 224 -18.79 2.24 -19.09
N LEU A 225 -19.03 2.82 -20.28
CA LEU A 225 -17.98 3.34 -21.16
C LEU A 225 -17.15 4.46 -20.50
N PHE A 226 -17.78 5.38 -19.76
CA PHE A 226 -17.05 6.47 -19.09
C PHE A 226 -16.13 5.97 -18.00
N LEU A 227 -16.60 5.08 -17.14
CA LEU A 227 -15.76 4.44 -16.11
C LEU A 227 -14.67 3.59 -16.74
N ARG A 228 -14.99 2.87 -17.80
CA ARG A 228 -14.04 2.05 -18.54
C ARG A 228 -12.89 2.89 -19.12
N LEU A 229 -13.21 4.01 -19.77
CA LEU A 229 -12.19 4.94 -20.30
C LEU A 229 -11.39 5.59 -19.17
N PHE A 230 -12.05 5.98 -18.09
CA PHE A 230 -11.37 6.51 -16.90
C PHE A 230 -10.35 5.50 -16.36
N TYR A 231 -10.73 4.24 -16.18
CA TYR A 231 -9.83 3.20 -15.68
C TYR A 231 -8.65 2.92 -16.63
N LEU A 232 -8.89 2.98 -17.95
CA LEU A 232 -7.82 2.87 -18.94
C LEU A 232 -6.81 4.00 -18.77
N ILE A 233 -7.29 5.24 -18.69
CA ILE A 233 -6.43 6.43 -18.52
C ILE A 233 -5.61 6.33 -17.23
N VAL A 234 -6.25 5.92 -16.13
CA VAL A 234 -5.56 5.73 -14.85
C VAL A 234 -4.53 4.60 -14.91
N GLY A 235 -4.86 3.48 -15.56
CA GLY A 235 -3.93 2.37 -15.78
C GLY A 235 -2.69 2.79 -16.56
N MET A 236 -2.89 3.57 -17.64
CA MET A 236 -1.78 4.13 -18.43
C MET A 236 -0.95 5.14 -17.64
N ALA A 237 -1.59 6.01 -16.86
CA ALA A 237 -0.91 6.95 -15.96
C ALA A 237 -0.09 6.21 -14.88
N GLY A 238 -0.64 5.11 -14.35
CA GLY A 238 0.06 4.20 -13.45
C GLY A 238 1.32 3.60 -14.09
N PHE A 239 1.18 3.09 -15.30
CA PHE A 239 2.32 2.57 -16.06
C PHE A 239 3.38 3.63 -16.34
N TYR A 240 2.96 4.83 -16.74
CA TYR A 240 3.87 5.96 -16.93
C TYR A 240 4.63 6.33 -15.65
N GLY A 241 3.91 6.47 -14.52
CA GLY A 241 4.52 6.79 -13.22
C GLY A 241 5.52 5.73 -12.76
N LEU A 242 5.18 4.44 -12.95
CA LEU A 242 6.08 3.32 -12.70
C LEU A 242 7.39 3.48 -13.48
N LEU A 243 7.31 3.79 -14.78
CA LEU A 243 8.49 3.96 -15.63
C LEU A 243 9.37 5.11 -15.17
N ILE A 244 8.79 6.29 -14.91
CA ILE A 244 9.57 7.49 -14.51
C ILE A 244 10.15 7.39 -13.10
N SER A 245 9.58 6.55 -12.23
CA SER A 245 10.17 6.27 -10.92
C SER A 245 11.58 5.67 -11.04
N GLY A 246 11.88 5.04 -12.17
CA GLY A 246 13.13 4.33 -12.38
C GLY A 246 13.36 3.20 -11.38
N THR A 247 12.33 2.68 -10.71
CA THR A 247 12.42 1.64 -9.70
C THR A 247 12.19 0.27 -10.32
N ARG A 248 13.24 -0.52 -10.38
CA ARG A 248 13.23 -1.83 -11.04
C ARG A 248 12.27 -2.81 -10.36
N SER A 249 12.31 -2.91 -9.04
CA SER A 249 11.41 -3.79 -8.27
C SER A 249 9.92 -3.45 -8.46
N ALA A 250 9.58 -2.22 -8.85
CA ALA A 250 8.21 -1.83 -9.10
C ALA A 250 7.59 -2.55 -10.33
N ILE A 251 8.41 -2.99 -11.29
CA ILE A 251 7.95 -3.80 -12.44
C ILE A 251 7.42 -5.16 -11.97
N ALA A 252 7.94 -5.69 -10.88
CA ALA A 252 7.45 -6.94 -10.32
C ALA A 252 5.95 -6.86 -9.96
N VAL A 253 5.42 -5.66 -9.67
CA VAL A 253 4.01 -5.47 -9.31
C VAL A 253 3.06 -5.89 -10.44
N PRO A 254 3.10 -5.31 -11.64
CA PRO A 254 2.23 -5.74 -12.72
C PRO A 254 2.57 -7.16 -13.21
N ILE A 255 3.84 -7.59 -13.19
CA ILE A 255 4.25 -8.93 -13.61
C ILE A 255 3.60 -10.00 -12.71
N ALA A 256 3.80 -9.90 -11.39
CA ALA A 256 3.23 -10.86 -10.44
C ALA A 256 1.70 -10.77 -10.38
N GLY A 257 1.15 -9.54 -10.47
CA GLY A 257 -0.29 -9.32 -10.54
C GLY A 257 -0.93 -9.98 -11.75
N LEU A 258 -0.37 -9.81 -12.94
CA LEU A 258 -0.84 -10.49 -14.15
C LEU A 258 -0.61 -12.01 -14.07
N GLY A 259 0.49 -12.47 -13.45
CA GLY A 259 0.73 -13.88 -13.17
C GLY A 259 -0.40 -14.50 -12.35
N LEU A 260 -0.80 -13.88 -11.24
CA LEU A 260 -1.96 -14.36 -10.45
C LEU A 260 -3.26 -14.27 -11.25
N PHE A 261 -3.43 -13.23 -12.07
CA PHE A 261 -4.63 -13.06 -12.88
C PHE A 261 -4.83 -14.20 -13.89
N LEU A 262 -3.77 -14.81 -14.43
CA LEU A 262 -3.89 -15.96 -15.33
C LEU A 262 -4.66 -17.11 -14.66
N PHE A 263 -4.46 -17.34 -13.36
CA PHE A 263 -5.18 -18.38 -12.60
C PHE A 263 -6.62 -17.95 -12.23
N LEU A 264 -6.85 -16.64 -12.05
CA LEU A 264 -8.16 -16.11 -11.63
C LEU A 264 -9.10 -15.82 -12.81
N SER A 265 -8.58 -15.77 -14.02
CA SER A 265 -9.38 -15.46 -15.20
C SER A 265 -10.31 -16.61 -15.57
N LYS A 266 -11.64 -16.37 -15.51
CA LYS A 266 -12.65 -17.32 -16.01
C LYS A 266 -12.80 -17.25 -17.55
N SER A 267 -12.21 -16.23 -18.19
CA SER A 267 -12.26 -16.06 -19.64
C SER A 267 -10.92 -16.44 -20.24
N TRP A 268 -10.88 -17.54 -20.98
CA TRP A 268 -9.66 -17.98 -21.65
C TRP A 268 -9.11 -16.94 -22.63
N LYS A 269 -9.98 -16.13 -23.27
CA LYS A 269 -9.57 -15.02 -24.16
C LYS A 269 -8.79 -13.95 -23.41
N ILE A 270 -9.30 -13.50 -22.25
CA ILE A 270 -8.63 -12.50 -21.42
C ILE A 270 -7.34 -13.09 -20.84
N GLY A 271 -7.35 -14.37 -20.45
CA GLY A 271 -6.17 -15.09 -19.99
C GLY A 271 -5.06 -15.11 -21.04
N ILE A 272 -5.37 -15.44 -22.30
CA ILE A 272 -4.39 -15.44 -23.39
C ILE A 272 -3.84 -14.02 -23.64
N ILE A 273 -4.69 -13.00 -23.70
CA ILE A 273 -4.23 -11.61 -23.86
C ILE A 273 -3.28 -11.21 -22.72
N SER A 274 -3.62 -11.55 -21.50
CA SER A 274 -2.77 -11.27 -20.33
C SER A 274 -1.45 -12.03 -20.38
N PHE A 275 -1.47 -13.28 -20.83
CA PHE A 275 -0.27 -14.08 -21.03
C PHE A 275 0.65 -13.47 -22.12
N ILE A 276 0.08 -13.07 -23.25
CA ILE A 276 0.83 -12.42 -24.33
C ILE A 276 1.44 -11.11 -23.85
N LEU A 277 0.69 -10.29 -23.10
CA LEU A 277 1.20 -9.04 -22.53
C LEU A 277 2.34 -9.30 -21.53
N LEU A 278 2.19 -10.31 -20.69
CA LEU A 278 3.20 -10.69 -19.71
C LEU A 278 4.45 -11.24 -20.37
N ALA A 279 4.31 -12.26 -21.21
CA ALA A 279 5.42 -12.90 -21.92
C ALA A 279 6.09 -11.94 -22.91
N GLY A 280 5.29 -11.14 -23.65
CA GLY A 280 5.78 -10.11 -24.56
C GLY A 280 6.54 -9.00 -23.84
N GLY A 281 6.03 -8.52 -22.70
CA GLY A 281 6.71 -7.51 -21.86
C GLY A 281 8.04 -8.02 -21.30
N ILE A 282 8.07 -9.21 -20.75
CA ILE A 282 9.31 -9.86 -20.26
C ILE A 282 10.27 -10.11 -21.43
N GLY A 283 9.75 -10.67 -22.53
CA GLY A 283 10.55 -10.95 -23.74
C GLY A 283 11.15 -9.69 -24.34
N MET A 284 10.37 -8.60 -24.43
CA MET A 284 10.86 -7.30 -24.89
C MET A 284 11.98 -6.78 -23.99
N LEU A 285 11.82 -6.83 -22.68
CA LEU A 285 12.84 -6.33 -21.75
C LEU A 285 14.10 -7.19 -21.73
N LYS A 286 13.98 -8.52 -21.85
CA LYS A 286 15.11 -9.45 -21.71
C LYS A 286 15.85 -9.74 -23.02
N TYR A 287 15.12 -9.90 -24.13
CA TYR A 287 15.69 -10.45 -25.37
C TYR A 287 15.76 -9.47 -26.55
N THR A 288 15.15 -8.27 -26.45
CA THR A 288 15.18 -7.30 -27.55
C THR A 288 15.94 -6.03 -27.19
N LYS A 289 16.40 -5.29 -28.19
CA LYS A 289 17.02 -3.96 -28.03
C LYS A 289 16.04 -2.81 -28.25
N ILE A 290 14.73 -3.09 -28.34
CA ILE A 290 13.69 -2.08 -28.56
C ILE A 290 13.72 -1.06 -27.42
N GLY A 291 13.86 0.23 -27.75
CA GLY A 291 13.89 1.32 -26.76
C GLY A 291 15.20 1.47 -25.99
N GLU A 292 16.31 0.88 -26.43
CA GLU A 292 17.63 0.98 -25.78
C GLU A 292 18.12 2.43 -25.66
N ASN A 293 17.75 3.29 -26.60
CA ASN A 293 18.03 4.73 -26.56
C ASN A 293 17.26 5.45 -25.42
N ASN A 294 16.20 4.86 -24.91
CA ASN A 294 15.45 5.41 -23.81
C ASN A 294 16.07 4.95 -22.47
N LYS A 295 16.64 5.91 -21.72
CA LYS A 295 17.28 5.65 -20.43
C LYS A 295 16.39 4.89 -19.45
N LEU A 296 15.06 5.12 -19.46
CA LEU A 296 14.10 4.45 -18.57
C LEU A 296 13.96 2.97 -18.95
N ILE A 297 13.77 2.64 -20.23
CA ILE A 297 13.62 1.25 -20.69
C ILE A 297 14.94 0.49 -20.46
N ARG A 298 16.08 1.09 -20.78
CA ARG A 298 17.40 0.51 -20.53
C ARG A 298 17.58 0.16 -19.04
N ARG A 299 17.14 1.06 -18.13
CA ARG A 299 17.17 0.79 -16.70
C ARG A 299 16.25 -0.36 -16.28
N MET A 300 15.05 -0.47 -16.88
CA MET A 300 14.14 -1.57 -16.57
C MET A 300 14.71 -2.93 -16.98
N ARG A 301 15.55 -2.97 -17.99
CA ARG A 301 16.24 -4.20 -18.44
C ARG A 301 17.24 -4.73 -17.42
N THR A 302 17.89 -3.85 -16.63
CA THR A 302 18.84 -4.28 -15.59
C THR A 302 18.17 -5.03 -14.43
N VAL A 303 16.85 -5.20 -14.41
CA VAL A 303 16.14 -6.14 -13.49
C VAL A 303 16.65 -7.58 -13.66
N PHE A 304 17.05 -7.94 -14.88
CA PHE A 304 17.53 -9.29 -15.20
C PHE A 304 19.04 -9.43 -15.06
N ASP A 305 19.75 -8.37 -14.64
CA ASP A 305 21.18 -8.37 -14.39
C ASP A 305 21.47 -8.81 -12.94
N THR A 306 22.08 -9.97 -12.81
CA THR A 306 22.42 -10.55 -11.50
C THR A 306 23.67 -9.92 -10.87
N GLU A 307 24.49 -9.21 -11.66
CA GLU A 307 25.70 -8.52 -11.20
C GLU A 307 25.44 -7.05 -10.80
N ASP A 308 24.17 -6.65 -10.74
CA ASP A 308 23.81 -5.29 -10.33
C ASP A 308 24.24 -4.98 -8.90
N GLN A 309 24.99 -3.91 -8.73
CA GLN A 309 25.55 -3.47 -7.44
C GLN A 309 24.50 -3.33 -6.32
N SER A 310 23.31 -2.87 -6.65
CA SER A 310 22.22 -2.72 -5.66
C SER A 310 21.65 -4.08 -5.22
N MET A 311 21.67 -5.08 -6.08
CA MET A 311 21.27 -6.44 -5.76
C MET A 311 22.35 -7.13 -4.92
N MET A 312 23.63 -6.98 -5.30
CA MET A 312 24.75 -7.52 -4.55
C MET A 312 24.82 -6.95 -3.14
N ALA A 313 24.67 -5.63 -2.97
CA ALA A 313 24.67 -5.00 -1.64
C ALA A 313 23.56 -5.57 -0.72
N ARG A 314 22.36 -5.88 -1.26
CA ARG A 314 21.30 -6.54 -0.49
C ARG A 314 21.69 -7.95 -0.07
N PHE A 315 22.29 -8.74 -0.97
CA PHE A 315 22.75 -10.08 -0.63
C PHE A 315 23.86 -10.06 0.43
N GLU A 316 24.78 -9.11 0.34
CA GLU A 316 25.82 -8.92 1.36
C GLU A 316 25.23 -8.54 2.71
N ASN A 317 24.27 -7.59 2.75
CA ASN A 317 23.56 -7.21 3.97
C ASN A 317 22.79 -8.41 4.56
N GLN A 318 22.07 -9.18 3.74
CA GLN A 318 21.35 -10.36 4.20
C GLN A 318 22.29 -11.44 4.71
N LYS A 319 23.43 -11.67 4.05
CA LYS A 319 24.44 -12.61 4.49
C LYS A 319 25.07 -12.18 5.83
N ALA A 320 25.36 -10.88 6.00
CA ALA A 320 25.86 -10.36 7.25
C ALA A 320 24.83 -10.47 8.39
N LEU A 321 23.55 -10.21 8.10
CA LEU A 321 22.45 -10.39 9.05
C LEU A 321 22.29 -11.85 9.46
N ASN A 322 22.40 -12.80 8.51
CA ASN A 322 22.18 -14.22 8.78
C ASN A 322 23.08 -14.74 9.89
N ALA A 323 24.33 -14.25 10.01
CA ALA A 323 25.25 -14.62 11.06
C ALA A 323 24.74 -14.34 12.49
N TYR A 324 23.80 -13.38 12.62
CA TYR A 324 23.17 -13.05 13.91
C TYR A 324 21.80 -13.70 14.04
N MET A 325 21.05 -13.81 12.93
CA MET A 325 19.64 -14.23 12.94
C MET A 325 19.46 -15.71 13.28
N ASP A 326 20.47 -16.56 13.08
CA ASP A 326 20.45 -17.97 13.47
C ASP A 326 20.26 -18.15 14.99
N GLU A 327 20.78 -17.21 15.80
CA GLU A 327 20.59 -17.18 17.24
C GLU A 327 19.25 -16.56 17.68
N MET A 328 18.51 -15.94 16.75
CA MET A 328 17.33 -15.13 17.04
C MET A 328 16.10 -15.58 16.25
N PRO A 329 15.51 -16.74 16.55
CA PRO A 329 14.35 -17.25 15.80
C PRO A 329 13.11 -16.31 15.87
N PHE A 330 13.02 -15.46 16.91
CA PHE A 330 11.97 -14.44 17.09
C PHE A 330 12.44 -13.02 16.77
N GLY A 331 13.65 -12.85 16.18
CA GLY A 331 14.23 -11.56 15.82
C GLY A 331 14.77 -10.74 16.98
N ILE A 332 15.18 -9.51 16.68
CA ILE A 332 15.70 -8.57 17.70
C ILE A 332 14.61 -7.88 18.51
N GLY A 333 13.35 -8.16 18.24
CA GLY A 333 12.19 -7.47 18.81
C GLY A 333 11.67 -6.36 17.90
N MET A 334 10.34 -6.25 17.87
CA MET A 334 9.63 -5.25 17.09
C MET A 334 9.98 -3.84 17.56
N GLY A 335 10.40 -2.98 16.64
CA GLY A 335 10.84 -1.62 16.92
C GLY A 335 12.32 -1.45 17.26
N ALA A 336 13.07 -2.54 17.49
CA ALA A 336 14.50 -2.48 17.78
C ALA A 336 15.36 -2.27 16.52
N ILE A 337 14.97 -1.31 15.68
CA ILE A 337 15.61 -0.96 14.40
C ILE A 337 16.02 0.52 14.38
N ASP A 338 16.63 0.97 13.28
CA ASP A 338 17.02 2.37 13.06
C ASP A 338 17.95 2.94 14.15
N GLY A 339 18.81 2.11 14.73
CA GLY A 339 19.77 2.53 15.76
C GLY A 339 19.16 2.79 17.14
N VAL A 340 17.93 2.33 17.39
CA VAL A 340 17.29 2.42 18.72
C VAL A 340 18.06 1.58 19.75
N VAL A 341 18.63 0.45 19.33
CA VAL A 341 19.49 -0.38 20.17
C VAL A 341 20.82 0.35 20.44
N PRO A 342 21.29 0.44 21.69
CA PRO A 342 22.54 1.15 22.02
C PRO A 342 23.79 0.54 21.35
N PRO A 343 24.82 1.36 21.02
CA PRO A 343 26.04 0.87 20.33
C PRO A 343 26.84 -0.20 21.07
N HIS A 344 26.73 -0.27 22.40
CA HIS A 344 27.42 -1.29 23.23
C HIS A 344 26.70 -2.63 23.23
N ASN A 345 25.48 -2.72 22.68
CA ASN A 345 24.70 -3.95 22.63
C ASN A 345 25.22 -4.88 21.51
N LYS A 346 25.27 -6.18 21.79
CA LYS A 346 25.68 -7.23 20.81
C LYS A 346 24.91 -7.12 19.49
N TYR A 347 23.64 -6.72 19.54
CA TYR A 347 22.73 -6.69 18.40
C TYR A 347 22.63 -5.31 17.73
N TYR A 348 23.47 -4.34 18.12
CA TYR A 348 23.49 -3.02 17.51
C TYR A 348 23.63 -3.06 15.99
N PHE A 349 24.54 -3.91 15.48
CA PHE A 349 24.71 -4.08 14.03
C PHE A 349 23.40 -4.47 13.32
N VAL A 350 22.63 -5.41 13.90
CA VAL A 350 21.34 -5.82 13.33
C VAL A 350 20.34 -4.64 13.30
N SER A 351 20.34 -3.82 14.35
CA SER A 351 19.47 -2.64 14.41
C SER A 351 19.74 -1.64 13.28
N ILE A 352 21.03 -1.33 12.99
CA ILE A 352 21.43 -0.32 12.01
C ILE A 352 21.55 -0.83 10.57
N CYS A 353 21.69 -2.16 10.38
CA CYS A 353 21.86 -2.76 9.06
C CYS A 353 20.62 -2.46 8.18
N PRO A 354 20.78 -1.86 6.98
CA PRO A 354 19.64 -1.57 6.12
C PRO A 354 18.88 -2.83 5.71
N SER A 355 17.56 -2.84 5.85
CA SER A 355 16.71 -3.95 5.42
C SER A 355 16.50 -3.95 3.91
N ASP A 356 16.34 -2.78 3.31
CA ASP A 356 16.04 -2.56 1.88
C ASP A 356 14.90 -3.43 1.32
N SER A 357 14.13 -4.10 2.19
CA SER A 357 13.06 -5.05 1.88
C SER A 357 12.08 -5.11 3.04
N SER A 358 10.78 -5.07 2.76
CA SER A 358 9.77 -5.26 3.82
C SER A 358 9.80 -6.66 4.43
N LEU A 359 10.20 -7.69 3.66
CA LEU A 359 10.31 -9.06 4.17
C LEU A 359 11.54 -9.23 5.07
N VAL A 360 12.67 -8.65 4.69
CA VAL A 360 13.88 -8.65 5.53
C VAL A 360 13.64 -7.85 6.81
N ASP A 361 12.85 -6.78 6.74
CA ASP A 361 12.49 -5.99 7.91
C ASP A 361 11.62 -6.78 8.90
N VAL A 362 10.65 -7.55 8.40
CA VAL A 362 9.89 -8.53 9.23
C VAL A 362 10.83 -9.58 9.82
N TRP A 363 11.73 -10.13 9.02
CA TRP A 363 12.72 -11.13 9.49
C TRP A 363 13.62 -10.58 10.58
N LYS A 364 14.17 -9.38 10.42
CA LYS A 364 15.01 -8.72 11.45
C LYS A 364 14.28 -8.57 12.78
N GLN A 365 13.06 -8.01 12.72
CA GLN A 365 12.32 -7.63 13.92
C GLN A 365 11.64 -8.83 14.60
N MET A 366 11.16 -9.80 13.83
CA MET A 366 10.32 -10.92 14.31
C MET A 366 10.92 -12.31 14.05
N GLY A 367 12.13 -12.36 13.51
CA GLY A 367 12.85 -13.61 13.23
C GLY A 367 12.22 -14.44 12.11
N ILE A 368 12.76 -15.64 11.94
CA ILE A 368 12.26 -16.59 10.94
C ILE A 368 10.82 -17.03 11.27
N VAL A 369 10.49 -17.15 12.56
CA VAL A 369 9.12 -17.50 13.00
C VAL A 369 8.14 -16.44 12.55
N GLY A 370 8.43 -15.15 12.81
CA GLY A 370 7.56 -14.04 12.37
C GLY A 370 7.45 -13.94 10.87
N LEU A 371 8.54 -14.16 10.14
CA LEU A 371 8.51 -14.18 8.67
C LEU A 371 7.64 -15.34 8.14
N CYS A 372 7.75 -16.54 8.71
CA CYS A 372 6.89 -17.69 8.33
C CYS A 372 5.42 -17.42 8.64
N VAL A 373 5.11 -16.82 9.79
CA VAL A 373 3.73 -16.41 10.14
C VAL A 373 3.22 -15.38 9.15
N PHE A 374 4.01 -14.36 8.83
CA PHE A 374 3.65 -13.31 7.88
C PHE A 374 3.37 -13.86 6.48
N LEU A 375 4.26 -14.69 5.95
CA LEU A 375 4.08 -15.31 4.63
C LEU A 375 2.93 -16.32 4.62
N GLY A 376 2.78 -17.11 5.70
CA GLY A 376 1.67 -18.04 5.87
C GLY A 376 0.31 -17.33 5.88
N MET A 377 0.22 -16.21 6.60
CA MET A 377 -0.98 -15.35 6.56
C MET A 377 -1.31 -14.90 5.14
N HIS A 378 -0.32 -14.40 4.40
CA HIS A 378 -0.52 -13.93 3.03
C HIS A 378 -0.93 -15.08 2.10
N ALA A 379 -0.34 -16.26 2.25
CA ALA A 379 -0.75 -17.46 1.52
C ALA A 379 -2.24 -17.77 1.75
N ILE A 380 -2.69 -17.75 3.02
CA ILE A 380 -4.11 -17.97 3.35
C ILE A 380 -5.00 -16.87 2.76
N LEU A 381 -4.57 -15.59 2.83
CA LEU A 381 -5.33 -14.46 2.25
C LEU A 381 -5.47 -14.59 0.73
N PHE A 382 -4.39 -14.92 0.02
CA PHE A 382 -4.45 -15.10 -1.44
C PHE A 382 -5.25 -16.33 -1.85
N LEU A 383 -5.09 -17.47 -1.17
CA LEU A 383 -5.87 -18.67 -1.45
C LEU A 383 -7.37 -18.46 -1.17
N SER A 384 -7.71 -17.89 -0.01
CA SER A 384 -9.09 -17.60 0.37
C SER A 384 -9.71 -16.53 -0.53
N GLY A 385 -8.98 -15.46 -0.84
CA GLY A 385 -9.41 -14.42 -1.78
C GLY A 385 -9.64 -14.97 -3.18
N SER A 386 -8.74 -15.83 -3.68
CA SER A 386 -8.88 -16.52 -4.96
C SER A 386 -10.11 -17.42 -4.98
N TYR A 387 -10.34 -18.18 -3.91
CA TYR A 387 -11.54 -18.99 -3.76
C TYR A 387 -12.82 -18.15 -3.82
N ILE A 388 -12.85 -17.02 -3.10
CA ILE A 388 -13.99 -16.09 -3.13
C ILE A 388 -14.24 -15.60 -4.56
N LEU A 389 -13.22 -15.13 -5.26
CA LEU A 389 -13.34 -14.58 -6.61
C LEU A 389 -13.77 -15.62 -7.65
N LEU A 390 -13.29 -16.86 -7.50
CA LEU A 390 -13.62 -17.95 -8.44
C LEU A 390 -15.00 -18.55 -8.20
N PHE A 391 -15.39 -18.73 -6.94
CA PHE A 391 -16.55 -19.57 -6.61
C PHE A 391 -17.70 -18.82 -5.93
N LYS A 392 -17.45 -17.69 -5.26
CA LYS A 392 -18.46 -16.98 -4.47
C LYS A 392 -18.99 -15.71 -5.15
N ILE A 393 -18.29 -15.16 -6.15
CA ILE A 393 -18.69 -13.94 -6.86
C ILE A 393 -19.07 -14.30 -8.29
N ARG A 394 -20.31 -13.98 -8.67
CA ARG A 394 -20.86 -14.30 -10.01
C ARG A 394 -20.80 -13.09 -10.94
N ASN A 395 -21.10 -11.89 -10.44
CA ASN A 395 -21.22 -10.71 -11.27
C ASN A 395 -19.86 -10.17 -11.71
N PRO A 396 -19.61 -10.09 -13.04
CA PRO A 396 -18.32 -9.62 -13.56
C PRO A 396 -17.97 -8.21 -13.11
N GLU A 397 -18.95 -7.30 -12.95
CA GLU A 397 -18.74 -5.92 -12.53
C GLU A 397 -18.25 -5.78 -11.08
N ILE A 398 -18.58 -6.75 -10.22
CA ILE A 398 -18.05 -6.85 -8.86
C ILE A 398 -16.74 -7.62 -8.88
N ARG A 399 -16.69 -8.75 -9.59
CA ARG A 399 -15.52 -9.62 -9.62
C ARG A 399 -14.29 -8.96 -10.24
N GLY A 400 -14.46 -8.19 -11.33
CA GLY A 400 -13.35 -7.54 -12.04
C GLY A 400 -12.50 -6.64 -11.16
N PRO A 401 -13.07 -5.59 -10.54
CA PRO A 401 -12.36 -4.72 -9.61
C PRO A 401 -11.68 -5.47 -8.46
N LEU A 402 -12.39 -6.41 -7.84
CA LEU A 402 -11.86 -7.20 -6.72
C LEU A 402 -10.72 -8.13 -7.15
N THR A 403 -10.79 -8.68 -8.37
CA THR A 403 -9.69 -9.46 -8.96
C THR A 403 -8.47 -8.57 -9.18
N GLY A 404 -8.66 -7.36 -9.74
CA GLY A 404 -7.60 -6.37 -9.90
C GLY A 404 -6.93 -6.02 -8.56
N MET A 405 -7.74 -5.80 -7.51
CA MET A 405 -7.24 -5.50 -6.16
C MET A 405 -6.40 -6.65 -5.59
N LEU A 406 -6.88 -7.90 -5.66
CA LEU A 406 -6.14 -9.06 -5.17
C LEU A 406 -4.82 -9.26 -5.94
N CYS A 407 -4.86 -9.14 -7.27
CA CYS A 407 -3.68 -9.23 -8.13
C CYS A 407 -2.65 -8.13 -7.84
N GLY A 408 -3.12 -6.91 -7.64
CA GLY A 408 -2.27 -5.79 -7.26
C GLY A 408 -1.58 -6.01 -5.91
N CYS A 409 -2.30 -6.52 -4.90
CA CYS A 409 -1.74 -6.87 -3.60
C CYS A 409 -0.66 -7.95 -3.72
N ALA A 410 -0.86 -8.98 -4.55
CA ALA A 410 0.14 -10.01 -4.83
C ALA A 410 1.41 -9.38 -5.45
N GLY A 411 1.21 -8.45 -6.39
CA GLY A 411 2.32 -7.72 -6.99
C GLY A 411 3.14 -6.92 -5.98
N ILE A 412 2.49 -6.21 -5.06
CA ILE A 412 3.19 -5.47 -4.00
C ILE A 412 3.94 -6.41 -3.06
N LEU A 413 3.36 -7.55 -2.68
CA LEU A 413 4.04 -8.52 -1.82
C LEU A 413 5.33 -9.03 -2.47
N VAL A 414 5.31 -9.34 -3.77
CA VAL A 414 6.52 -9.75 -4.52
C VAL A 414 7.53 -8.60 -4.59
N ALA A 415 7.09 -7.38 -4.90
CA ALA A 415 7.98 -6.21 -4.95
C ALA A 415 8.60 -5.87 -3.58
N SER A 416 7.93 -6.25 -2.50
CA SER A 416 8.36 -6.05 -1.11
C SER A 416 9.62 -6.84 -0.73
N TYR A 417 9.97 -7.87 -1.49
CA TYR A 417 11.25 -8.57 -1.35
C TYR A 417 12.45 -7.67 -1.67
N ALA A 418 12.27 -6.76 -2.63
CA ALA A 418 13.35 -5.88 -3.10
C ALA A 418 13.17 -4.40 -2.69
N ASN A 419 12.14 -4.06 -1.93
CA ASN A 419 11.90 -2.69 -1.47
C ASN A 419 10.99 -2.66 -0.22
N MET A 420 11.13 -1.61 0.60
CA MET A 420 10.27 -1.36 1.75
C MET A 420 8.98 -0.66 1.30
N VAL A 421 8.03 -1.39 0.69
CA VAL A 421 6.83 -0.79 0.06
C VAL A 421 5.51 -1.30 0.61
N TYR A 422 5.51 -2.32 1.49
CA TYR A 422 4.30 -2.97 1.95
C TYR A 422 3.57 -2.15 3.03
N PHE A 423 4.27 -1.71 4.06
CA PHE A 423 3.68 -1.06 5.23
C PHE A 423 3.66 0.46 5.16
N GLN A 424 4.33 1.06 4.18
CA GLN A 424 4.48 2.51 4.07
C GLN A 424 3.26 3.17 3.43
N PHE A 425 2.98 4.42 3.81
CA PHE A 425 1.97 5.25 3.17
C PHE A 425 2.37 5.62 1.74
N PRO A 426 1.47 5.50 0.74
CA PRO A 426 0.06 5.14 0.85
C PRO A 426 -0.22 3.63 0.72
N ASN A 427 0.75 2.80 0.36
CA ASN A 427 0.53 1.41 -0.05
C ASN A 427 -0.12 0.56 1.05
N GLY A 428 0.29 0.72 2.32
CA GLY A 428 -0.28 -0.06 3.41
C GLY A 428 -1.81 0.06 3.46
N ILE A 429 -2.33 1.28 3.58
CA ILE A 429 -3.78 1.52 3.65
C ILE A 429 -4.50 1.07 2.37
N LEU A 430 -3.87 1.22 1.19
CA LEU A 430 -4.39 0.70 -0.07
C LEU A 430 -4.56 -0.82 -0.04
N ILE A 431 -3.52 -1.54 0.37
CA ILE A 431 -3.51 -3.01 0.45
C ILE A 431 -4.59 -3.49 1.43
N TYR A 432 -4.68 -2.87 2.62
CA TYR A 432 -5.68 -3.23 3.63
C TYR A 432 -7.10 -2.98 3.14
N SER A 433 -7.31 -1.88 2.40
CA SER A 433 -8.59 -1.59 1.75
C SER A 433 -8.92 -2.61 0.67
N CYS A 434 -7.95 -2.98 -0.17
CA CYS A 434 -8.13 -3.98 -1.22
C CYS A 434 -8.53 -5.34 -0.63
N PHE A 435 -7.82 -5.84 0.39
CA PHE A 435 -8.19 -7.08 1.06
C PHE A 435 -9.58 -6.98 1.68
N THR A 436 -9.90 -5.87 2.35
CA THR A 436 -11.23 -5.66 2.94
C THR A 436 -12.33 -5.79 1.88
N PHE A 437 -12.21 -5.12 0.73
CA PHE A 437 -13.20 -5.23 -0.35
C PHE A 437 -13.28 -6.64 -0.93
N VAL A 438 -12.17 -7.35 -1.11
CA VAL A 438 -12.15 -8.73 -1.60
C VAL A 438 -12.94 -9.65 -0.66
N PHE A 439 -12.73 -9.55 0.65
CA PHE A 439 -13.40 -10.39 1.64
C PHE A 439 -14.86 -9.96 1.92
N LEU A 440 -15.23 -8.72 1.64
CA LEU A 440 -16.63 -8.26 1.58
C LEU A 440 -17.32 -8.66 0.26
N GLY A 441 -16.56 -9.09 -0.74
CA GLY A 441 -17.04 -9.38 -2.08
C GLY A 441 -18.33 -10.21 -2.16
N PRO A 442 -18.47 -11.33 -1.46
CA PRO A 442 -19.70 -12.16 -1.48
C PRO A 442 -20.93 -11.39 -1.01
N TYR A 443 -20.79 -10.54 0.00
CA TYR A 443 -21.88 -9.69 0.48
C TYR A 443 -22.26 -8.61 -0.56
N LEU A 444 -21.27 -7.98 -1.18
CA LEU A 444 -21.47 -6.95 -2.19
C LEU A 444 -22.08 -7.52 -3.48
N ASP A 445 -21.69 -8.74 -3.86
CA ASP A 445 -22.23 -9.44 -5.01
C ASP A 445 -23.69 -9.85 -4.81
N LYS A 446 -24.04 -10.34 -3.62
CA LYS A 446 -25.41 -10.62 -3.23
C LYS A 446 -26.30 -9.37 -3.33
N GLN A 447 -25.84 -8.25 -2.75
CA GLN A 447 -26.55 -6.98 -2.80
C GLN A 447 -26.72 -6.47 -4.24
N TYR A 448 -25.70 -6.59 -5.09
CA TYR A 448 -25.79 -6.24 -6.50
C TYR A 448 -26.86 -7.08 -7.21
N SER A 449 -26.87 -8.39 -6.96
CA SER A 449 -27.84 -9.31 -7.55
C SER A 449 -29.28 -8.99 -7.12
N GLU A 450 -29.50 -8.72 -5.84
CA GLU A 450 -30.83 -8.35 -5.31
C GLU A 450 -31.36 -7.06 -5.95
N ILE A 451 -30.53 -6.04 -6.13
CA ILE A 451 -30.93 -4.75 -6.73
C ILE A 451 -31.24 -4.89 -8.23
N HIS A 452 -30.52 -5.78 -8.94
CA HIS A 452 -30.68 -5.94 -10.40
C HIS A 452 -31.54 -7.15 -10.79
N GLY A 453 -32.20 -7.82 -9.84
CA GLY A 453 -33.06 -8.98 -10.10
C GLY A 453 -32.31 -10.19 -10.66
N LEU A 454 -31.02 -10.36 -10.34
CA LEU A 454 -30.18 -11.45 -10.79
C LEU A 454 -30.19 -12.61 -9.80
N PRO A 455 -29.95 -13.87 -10.22
CA PRO A 455 -29.88 -15.02 -9.31
C PRO A 455 -28.77 -14.81 -8.28
N THR A 456 -29.12 -14.92 -7.01
CA THR A 456 -28.15 -14.90 -5.90
C THR A 456 -27.34 -16.19 -5.84
N ALA A 457 -26.13 -16.14 -5.27
CA ALA A 457 -25.23 -17.30 -5.16
C ALA A 457 -25.66 -18.25 -4.03
#